data_8fe21de05b0461e4829b225a87c5cf42
#
_entry.id   8fe21de05b0461e4829b225a87c5cf42
#
_cell.length_a   1.000
_cell.length_b   1.000
_cell.length_c   1.000
_cell.angle_alpha   90.00
_cell.angle_beta   90.00
_cell.angle_gamma   90.00
#
_symmetry.space_group_name_H-M   'P 1'
#
loop_
_entity.id
_entity.type
_entity.pdbx_description
1 polymer ?
#
loop_
_entity_poly.entity_id
_entity_poly.type
_entity_poly.pdbx_seq_one_letter_code
_entity_poly.pdbx_strand_id
1 'polypeptide(L)'
;MITIEPADPFAPESQRLIEQLSTELSAITGNNGKSHFSAEAIDAKRSIWVLAKDQQGRAVGCASLRPLSDDVAELKRMYSDRSVSGVGAALLDYLQEWAAKAGYKDIRLSTRVINTRAVLFYLKQGFQQIDNYGPYVGRSESICLSKTL
;
A
#
# COMPACT_ATOMS: atom_id res chain seq x y z
N MET A 1 2.79 9.52 -18.69
CA MET A 1 1.79 9.97 -17.73
C MET A 1 1.20 8.77 -17.01
N ILE A 2 1.03 8.86 -15.71
CA ILE A 2 0.48 7.78 -14.89
C ILE A 2 -0.95 8.17 -14.50
N THR A 3 -1.88 7.25 -14.68
CA THR A 3 -3.29 7.41 -14.28
C THR A 3 -3.58 6.47 -13.12
N ILE A 4 -4.18 6.99 -12.05
CA ILE A 4 -4.60 6.19 -10.90
C ILE A 4 -6.13 6.07 -10.95
N GLU A 5 -6.63 4.85 -10.79
CA GLU A 5 -8.07 4.61 -10.83
C GLU A 5 -8.49 3.51 -9.85
N PRO A 6 -9.70 3.61 -9.27
CA PRO A 6 -10.27 2.49 -8.52
C PRO A 6 -10.42 1.27 -9.44
N ALA A 7 -10.22 0.09 -8.88
CA ALA A 7 -10.27 -1.15 -9.64
C ALA A 7 -10.80 -2.30 -8.79
N ASP A 8 -11.04 -3.42 -9.44
CA ASP A 8 -11.47 -4.65 -8.79
C ASP A 8 -10.22 -5.46 -8.38
N PRO A 9 -10.03 -5.74 -7.09
CA PRO A 9 -8.87 -6.53 -6.65
C PRO A 9 -8.86 -7.95 -7.19
N PHE A 10 -10.01 -8.46 -7.62
CA PHE A 10 -10.11 -9.81 -8.21
C PHE A 10 -9.88 -9.84 -9.73
N ALA A 11 -9.78 -8.68 -10.37
CA ALA A 11 -9.51 -8.62 -11.81
C ALA A 11 -8.13 -9.22 -12.15
N PRO A 12 -7.95 -9.82 -13.34
CA PRO A 12 -6.69 -10.46 -13.71
C PRO A 12 -5.47 -9.54 -13.58
N GLU A 13 -5.57 -8.29 -13.99
CA GLU A 13 -4.44 -7.35 -13.88
C GLU A 13 -4.11 -7.01 -12.43
N SER A 14 -5.10 -6.94 -11.54
CA SER A 14 -4.89 -6.76 -10.10
C SER A 14 -4.20 -8.00 -9.51
N GLN A 15 -4.69 -9.19 -9.83
CA GLN A 15 -4.11 -10.44 -9.34
C GLN A 15 -2.68 -10.63 -9.80
N ARG A 16 -2.36 -10.23 -11.02
CA ARG A 16 -0.99 -10.28 -11.52
C ARG A 16 -0.04 -9.44 -10.66
N LEU A 17 -0.44 -8.20 -10.33
CA LEU A 17 0.39 -7.31 -9.51
C LEU A 17 0.49 -7.81 -8.06
N ILE A 18 -0.60 -8.34 -7.50
CA ILE A 18 -0.60 -8.94 -6.15
C ILE A 18 0.41 -10.09 -6.10
N GLU A 19 0.43 -10.95 -7.10
CA GLU A 19 1.37 -12.08 -7.16
C GLU A 19 2.82 -11.60 -7.37
N GLN A 20 3.04 -10.59 -8.20
CA GLN A 20 4.38 -10.02 -8.39
C GLN A 20 4.92 -9.45 -7.07
N LEU A 21 4.11 -8.71 -6.33
CA LEU A 21 4.50 -8.19 -5.02
C LEU A 21 4.79 -9.32 -4.03
N SER A 22 3.95 -10.35 -3.99
CA SER A 22 4.14 -11.49 -3.09
C SER A 22 5.47 -12.20 -3.38
N THR A 23 5.81 -12.37 -4.66
CA THR A 23 7.08 -12.97 -5.07
C THR A 23 8.27 -12.11 -4.63
N GLU A 24 8.18 -10.80 -4.82
CA GLU A 24 9.23 -9.88 -4.41
C GLU A 24 9.41 -9.85 -2.89
N LEU A 25 8.32 -9.84 -2.13
CA LEU A 25 8.38 -9.88 -0.67
C LEU A 25 9.00 -11.20 -0.18
N SER A 26 8.65 -12.33 -0.78
CA SER A 26 9.25 -13.62 -0.43
C SER A 26 10.76 -13.61 -0.65
N ALA A 27 11.23 -13.00 -1.72
CA ALA A 27 12.66 -12.89 -2.02
C ALA A 27 13.41 -12.00 -1.01
N ILE A 28 12.76 -10.93 -0.52
CA ILE A 28 13.37 -9.98 0.42
C ILE A 28 13.28 -10.49 1.86
N THR A 29 12.12 -10.99 2.29
CA THR A 29 11.81 -11.22 3.70
C THR A 29 11.58 -12.69 4.07
N GLY A 30 11.44 -13.57 3.07
CA GLY A 30 11.04 -14.97 3.30
C GLY A 30 9.54 -15.14 3.57
N ASN A 31 8.75 -14.06 3.46
CA ASN A 31 7.30 -14.06 3.68
C ASN A 31 6.62 -13.29 2.55
N ASN A 32 5.53 -13.84 2.01
CA ASN A 32 4.83 -13.22 0.87
C ASN A 32 3.88 -12.08 1.27
N GLY A 33 3.68 -11.83 2.58
CA GLY A 33 2.80 -10.77 3.07
C GLY A 33 1.31 -11.08 2.99
N LYS A 34 0.90 -12.21 2.43
CA LYS A 34 -0.52 -12.55 2.26
C LYS A 34 -1.24 -12.82 3.59
N SER A 35 -0.52 -13.20 4.63
CA SER A 35 -1.12 -13.46 5.95
C SER A 35 -1.81 -12.24 6.56
N HIS A 36 -1.45 -11.03 6.12
CA HIS A 36 -2.02 -9.77 6.60
C HIS A 36 -2.84 -9.06 5.54
N PHE A 37 -3.21 -9.76 4.47
CA PHE A 37 -3.98 -9.20 3.36
C PHE A 37 -5.08 -10.16 2.93
N SER A 38 -6.29 -9.61 2.73
CA SER A 38 -7.42 -10.32 2.13
C SER A 38 -8.11 -9.41 1.14
N ALA A 39 -8.33 -9.89 -0.08
CA ALA A 39 -9.03 -9.12 -1.10
C ALA A 39 -10.49 -8.83 -0.70
N GLU A 40 -11.12 -9.71 0.07
CA GLU A 40 -12.47 -9.50 0.57
C GLU A 40 -12.58 -8.31 1.52
N ALA A 41 -11.51 -7.98 2.26
CA ALA A 41 -11.50 -6.84 3.18
C ALA A 41 -11.58 -5.50 2.43
N ILE A 42 -11.27 -5.48 1.14
CA ILE A 42 -11.30 -4.26 0.33
C ILE A 42 -12.74 -3.85 -0.02
N ASP A 43 -13.70 -4.79 0.05
CA ASP A 43 -15.11 -4.49 -0.18
C ASP A 43 -15.78 -3.80 1.01
N ALA A 44 -15.10 -3.66 2.14
CA ALA A 44 -15.62 -2.95 3.30
C ALA A 44 -15.81 -1.46 2.98
N LYS A 45 -16.78 -0.84 3.68
CA LYS A 45 -16.97 0.61 3.56
C LYS A 45 -15.69 1.34 3.95
N ARG A 46 -15.41 2.45 3.24
CA ARG A 46 -14.23 3.27 3.45
C ARG A 46 -12.92 2.54 3.13
N SER A 47 -13.01 1.56 2.22
CA SER A 47 -11.85 0.87 1.65
C SER A 47 -11.77 1.15 0.16
N ILE A 48 -10.57 1.06 -0.39
CA ILE A 48 -10.36 1.24 -1.83
C ILE A 48 -9.19 0.38 -2.30
N TRP A 49 -9.31 -0.15 -3.51
CA TRP A 49 -8.23 -0.77 -4.27
C TRP A 49 -8.01 0.06 -5.53
N VAL A 50 -6.78 0.46 -5.80
CA VAL A 50 -6.45 1.28 -6.96
C VAL A 50 -5.33 0.63 -7.78
N LEU A 51 -5.37 0.92 -9.08
CA LEU A 51 -4.30 0.58 -10.01
C LEU A 51 -3.69 1.85 -10.57
N ALA A 52 -2.37 1.81 -10.78
CA ALA A 52 -1.65 2.80 -11.56
C ALA A 52 -1.46 2.25 -12.96
N LYS A 53 -1.81 3.04 -13.97
CA LYS A 53 -1.69 2.64 -15.37
C LYS A 53 -0.77 3.60 -16.12
N ASP A 54 0.01 3.05 -17.06
CA ASP A 54 0.87 3.84 -17.93
C ASP A 54 0.09 4.43 -19.11
N GLN A 55 0.79 5.08 -20.03
CA GLN A 55 0.15 5.72 -21.20
C GLN A 55 -0.57 4.73 -22.11
N GLN A 56 -0.15 3.47 -22.11
CA GLN A 56 -0.77 2.43 -22.92
C GLN A 56 -1.92 1.72 -22.19
N GLY A 57 -2.25 2.15 -20.96
CA GLY A 57 -3.31 1.54 -20.17
C GLY A 57 -2.90 0.25 -19.47
N ARG A 58 -1.60 -0.07 -19.44
CA ARG A 58 -1.10 -1.26 -18.74
C ARG A 58 -0.98 -0.96 -17.26
N ALA A 59 -1.46 -1.87 -16.41
CA ALA A 59 -1.32 -1.75 -14.97
C ALA A 59 0.15 -1.98 -14.55
N VAL A 60 0.73 -0.97 -13.89
CA VAL A 60 2.15 -0.96 -13.49
C VAL A 60 2.34 -0.80 -11.99
N GLY A 61 1.26 -0.60 -11.25
CA GLY A 61 1.31 -0.49 -9.79
C GLY A 61 -0.06 -0.65 -9.17
N CYS A 62 -0.08 -0.85 -7.87
CA CYS A 62 -1.32 -1.02 -7.11
C CYS A 62 -1.14 -0.59 -5.67
N ALA A 63 -2.26 -0.35 -4.98
CA ALA A 63 -2.28 -0.11 -3.54
C ALA A 63 -3.71 -0.20 -3.03
N SER A 64 -3.86 -0.40 -1.73
CA SER A 64 -5.15 -0.35 -1.08
C SER A 64 -5.10 0.43 0.22
N LEU A 65 -6.25 1.00 0.60
CA LEU A 65 -6.49 1.53 1.94
C LEU A 65 -7.69 0.80 2.53
N ARG A 66 -7.60 0.49 3.81
CA ARG A 66 -8.71 -0.09 4.57
C ARG A 66 -8.83 0.62 5.92
N PRO A 67 -10.01 0.62 6.56
CA PRO A 67 -10.13 1.23 7.87
C PRO A 67 -9.34 0.44 8.91
N LEU A 68 -8.52 1.13 9.68
CA LEU A 68 -7.89 0.62 10.89
C LEU A 68 -8.69 1.07 12.12
N SER A 69 -9.19 2.29 12.06
CA SER A 69 -10.14 2.89 12.99
C SER A 69 -10.94 3.94 12.23
N ASP A 70 -11.86 4.65 12.92
CA ASP A 70 -12.65 5.72 12.28
C ASP A 70 -11.78 6.82 11.68
N ASP A 71 -10.64 7.10 12.31
CA ASP A 71 -9.76 8.20 11.91
C ASP A 71 -8.52 7.74 11.14
N VAL A 72 -8.23 6.45 11.11
CA VAL A 72 -6.97 5.93 10.57
C VAL A 72 -7.22 4.91 9.48
N ALA A 73 -6.64 5.14 8.31
CA ALA A 73 -6.60 4.18 7.22
C ALA A 73 -5.26 3.43 7.23
N GLU A 74 -5.29 2.17 6.86
CA GLU A 74 -4.08 1.36 6.72
C GLU A 74 -3.77 1.12 5.26
N LEU A 75 -2.55 1.46 4.86
CA LEU A 75 -2.04 1.22 3.51
C LEU A 75 -1.55 -0.22 3.40
N LYS A 76 -2.03 -0.94 2.38
CA LYS A 76 -1.67 -2.34 2.12
C LYS A 76 -1.32 -2.52 0.64
N ARG A 77 -0.43 -3.45 0.37
CA ARG A 77 -0.10 -3.93 -0.98
C ARG A 77 0.32 -2.83 -1.94
N MET A 78 1.01 -1.81 -1.44
CA MET A 78 1.64 -0.80 -2.29
C MET A 78 2.75 -1.45 -3.12
N TYR A 79 2.63 -1.36 -4.44
CA TYR A 79 3.59 -1.98 -5.34
C TYR A 79 3.73 -1.19 -6.64
N SER A 80 4.95 -1.12 -7.13
CA SER A 80 5.28 -0.65 -8.48
C SER A 80 6.17 -1.70 -9.13
N ASP A 81 5.89 -2.04 -10.40
CA ASP A 81 6.76 -2.95 -11.16
C ASP A 81 8.01 -2.23 -11.66
N ARG A 82 8.12 -0.92 -11.39
CA ARG A 82 9.26 -0.06 -11.74
C ARG A 82 9.51 0.10 -13.23
N SER A 83 8.54 -0.27 -14.08
CA SER A 83 8.63 -0.03 -15.52
C SER A 83 8.52 1.45 -15.87
N VAL A 84 7.87 2.24 -15.00
CA VAL A 84 7.73 3.71 -15.13
C VAL A 84 8.12 4.33 -13.80
N SER A 85 8.84 5.45 -13.83
CA SER A 85 9.19 6.16 -12.61
C SER A 85 8.01 6.95 -12.05
N GLY A 86 7.98 7.16 -10.71
CA GLY A 86 6.99 7.99 -10.06
C GLY A 86 5.67 7.31 -9.73
N VAL A 87 5.55 6.01 -9.94
CA VAL A 87 4.30 5.26 -9.70
C VAL A 87 3.91 5.29 -8.22
N GLY A 88 4.87 5.02 -7.31
CA GLY A 88 4.59 5.01 -5.87
C GLY A 88 4.11 6.38 -5.37
N ALA A 89 4.76 7.46 -5.79
CA ALA A 89 4.36 8.81 -5.40
C ALA A 89 2.96 9.15 -5.92
N ALA A 90 2.66 8.77 -7.18
CA ALA A 90 1.33 9.00 -7.75
C ALA A 90 0.24 8.23 -7.01
N LEU A 91 0.50 6.98 -6.63
CA LEU A 91 -0.42 6.18 -5.83
C LEU A 91 -0.69 6.83 -4.47
N LEU A 92 0.37 7.28 -3.78
CA LEU A 92 0.22 7.93 -2.48
C LEU A 92 -0.55 9.24 -2.57
N ASP A 93 -0.26 10.07 -3.57
CA ASP A 93 -0.96 11.34 -3.77
C ASP A 93 -2.46 11.11 -3.93
N TYR A 94 -2.83 10.14 -4.76
CA TYR A 94 -4.23 9.79 -4.98
C TYR A 94 -4.90 9.29 -3.68
N LEU A 95 -4.23 8.37 -2.99
CA LEU A 95 -4.79 7.75 -1.78
C LEU A 95 -4.90 8.74 -0.62
N GLN A 96 -3.95 9.65 -0.48
CA GLN A 96 -4.02 10.70 0.56
C GLN A 96 -5.23 11.60 0.34
N GLU A 97 -5.47 12.02 -0.90
CA GLU A 97 -6.62 12.84 -1.24
C GLU A 97 -7.92 12.09 -1.00
N TRP A 98 -7.98 10.83 -1.44
CA TRP A 98 -9.16 10.00 -1.24
C TRP A 98 -9.44 9.78 0.25
N ALA A 99 -8.41 9.51 1.05
CA ALA A 99 -8.53 9.27 2.49
C ALA A 99 -9.04 10.52 3.23
N ALA A 100 -8.51 11.69 2.88
CA ALA A 100 -8.97 12.96 3.48
C ALA A 100 -10.44 13.19 3.18
N LYS A 101 -10.89 12.95 1.96
CA LYS A 101 -12.30 13.08 1.58
C LYS A 101 -13.19 12.06 2.27
N ALA A 102 -12.66 10.88 2.57
CA ALA A 102 -13.39 9.83 3.30
C ALA A 102 -13.46 10.09 4.82
N GLY A 103 -12.79 11.12 5.31
CA GLY A 103 -12.83 11.51 6.72
C GLY A 103 -11.70 10.95 7.57
N TYR A 104 -10.72 10.30 6.97
CA TYR A 104 -9.54 9.84 7.69
C TYR A 104 -8.62 11.01 8.05
N LYS A 105 -7.91 10.88 9.17
CA LYS A 105 -6.93 11.88 9.63
C LYS A 105 -5.49 11.42 9.44
N ASP A 106 -5.25 10.12 9.44
CA ASP A 106 -3.92 9.53 9.30
C ASP A 106 -3.96 8.33 8.36
N ILE A 107 -2.83 8.09 7.72
CA ILE A 107 -2.55 6.82 7.03
C ILE A 107 -1.39 6.14 7.76
N ARG A 108 -1.57 4.88 8.11
CA ARG A 108 -0.55 4.04 8.73
C ARG A 108 -0.22 2.85 7.85
N LEU A 109 0.98 2.33 8.01
CA LEU A 109 1.43 1.14 7.32
C LEU A 109 2.44 0.39 8.18
N SER A 110 2.62 -0.88 7.86
CA SER A 110 3.72 -1.68 8.39
C SER A 110 4.50 -2.28 7.22
N THR A 111 5.81 -2.29 7.34
CA THR A 111 6.68 -2.99 6.41
C THR A 111 7.78 -3.68 7.21
N ARG A 112 8.63 -4.45 6.54
CA ARG A 112 9.74 -5.12 7.20
C ARG A 112 10.94 -4.18 7.26
N VAL A 113 11.64 -4.18 8.39
CA VAL A 113 12.86 -3.38 8.57
C VAL A 113 13.88 -3.69 7.46
N ILE A 114 13.98 -4.95 7.06
CA ILE A 114 14.92 -5.40 6.02
C ILE A 114 14.57 -4.86 4.63
N ASN A 115 13.32 -4.43 4.40
CA ASN A 115 12.89 -3.84 3.14
C ASN A 115 13.27 -2.35 3.12
N THR A 116 14.57 -2.08 3.05
CA THR A 116 15.12 -0.72 3.16
C THR A 116 14.61 0.22 2.08
N ARG A 117 14.38 -0.28 0.85
CA ARG A 117 13.83 0.53 -0.24
C ARG A 117 12.47 1.10 0.14
N ALA A 118 11.58 0.26 0.66
CA ALA A 118 10.24 0.69 1.07
C ALA A 118 10.31 1.69 2.22
N VAL A 119 11.10 1.39 3.26
CA VAL A 119 11.25 2.29 4.40
C VAL A 119 11.73 3.66 3.97
N LEU A 120 12.78 3.74 3.15
CA LEU A 120 13.32 5.01 2.67
C LEU A 120 12.31 5.76 1.80
N PHE A 121 11.56 5.03 0.95
CA PHE A 121 10.53 5.62 0.13
C PHE A 121 9.47 6.33 0.99
N TYR A 122 8.93 5.62 1.99
CA TYR A 122 7.89 6.20 2.85
C TYR A 122 8.41 7.37 3.68
N LEU A 123 9.61 7.28 4.22
CA LEU A 123 10.22 8.40 4.95
C LEU A 123 10.36 9.63 4.06
N LYS A 124 10.77 9.44 2.81
CA LYS A 124 10.89 10.52 1.84
C LYS A 124 9.53 11.12 1.48
N GLN A 125 8.46 10.32 1.54
CA GLN A 125 7.10 10.79 1.28
C GLN A 125 6.46 11.47 2.49
N GLY A 126 7.19 11.64 3.60
CA GLY A 126 6.72 12.36 4.77
C GLY A 126 6.13 11.48 5.88
N PHE A 127 6.23 10.17 5.75
CA PHE A 127 5.85 9.27 6.83
C PHE A 127 6.88 9.33 7.96
N GLN A 128 6.42 9.11 9.17
CA GLN A 128 7.27 9.06 10.37
C GLN A 128 7.09 7.72 11.06
N GLN A 129 8.16 7.22 11.65
CA GLN A 129 8.10 5.97 12.41
C GLN A 129 7.24 6.17 13.66
N ILE A 130 6.38 5.19 13.91
CA ILE A 130 5.56 5.11 15.13
C ILE A 130 5.79 3.76 15.80
N ASP A 131 5.27 3.59 17.02
CA ASP A 131 5.29 2.28 17.69
C ASP A 131 4.53 1.26 16.85
N ASN A 132 4.96 0.01 16.90
CA ASN A 132 4.26 -1.06 16.20
C ASN A 132 2.85 -1.21 16.76
N TYR A 133 1.90 -1.45 15.87
CA TYR A 133 0.47 -1.56 16.21
C TYR A 133 -0.10 -2.89 15.75
N GLY A 134 -1.27 -3.25 16.28
CA GLY A 134 -2.02 -4.44 15.85
C GLY A 134 -1.19 -5.73 15.89
N PRO A 135 -1.19 -6.53 14.82
CA PRO A 135 -0.45 -7.79 14.80
C PRO A 135 1.07 -7.60 14.78
N TYR A 136 1.56 -6.36 14.65
CA TYR A 136 2.99 -6.07 14.58
C TYR A 136 3.61 -5.77 15.94
N VAL A 137 2.80 -5.59 16.99
CA VAL A 137 3.29 -5.36 18.35
C VAL A 137 4.19 -6.50 18.79
N GLY A 138 5.38 -6.17 19.28
CA GLY A 138 6.37 -7.16 19.74
C GLY A 138 7.17 -7.83 18.62
N ARG A 139 6.97 -7.40 17.36
CA ARG A 139 7.70 -7.97 16.23
C ARG A 139 8.83 -7.03 15.82
N SER A 140 10.06 -7.37 16.22
CA SER A 140 11.23 -6.54 15.93
C SER A 140 11.57 -6.46 14.45
N GLU A 141 11.11 -7.41 13.63
CA GLU A 141 11.30 -7.42 12.18
C GLU A 141 10.40 -6.43 11.45
N SER A 142 9.38 -5.90 12.11
CA SER A 142 8.41 -4.96 11.53
C SER A 142 8.70 -3.53 11.95
N ILE A 143 8.46 -2.59 11.05
CA ILE A 143 8.48 -1.15 11.31
C ILE A 143 7.15 -0.56 10.88
N CYS A 144 6.55 0.25 11.74
CA CYS A 144 5.30 0.92 11.45
C CYS A 144 5.55 2.42 11.23
N LEU A 145 4.84 2.98 10.28
CA LEU A 145 4.98 4.36 9.84
C LEU A 145 3.60 5.00 9.73
N SER A 146 3.54 6.31 9.95
CA SER A 146 2.29 7.07 9.88
C SER A 146 2.52 8.42 9.21
N LYS A 147 1.49 8.89 8.52
CA LYS A 147 1.46 10.23 7.96
C LYS A 147 0.12 10.88 8.27
N THR A 148 0.18 12.09 8.83
CA THR A 148 -1.01 12.90 9.08
C THR A 148 -1.48 13.53 7.77
N LEU A 149 -2.78 13.47 7.52
CA LEU A 149 -3.40 14.02 6.32
C LEU A 149 -3.71 15.51 6.44
#